data_7da529ee4734b57da7d2bb6137dd0613
#
_entry.id   7da529ee4734b57da7d2bb6137dd0613
#
_cell.length_a   1.000
_cell.length_b   1.000
_cell.length_c   1.000
_cell.angle_alpha   90.00
_cell.angle_beta   90.00
_cell.angle_gamma   90.00
#
_symmetry.space_group_name_H-M   'P 1'
#
loop_
_entity.id
_entity.type
_entity.pdbx_description
1 polymer ?
#
loop_
_entity_poly.entity_id
_entity_poly.type
_entity_poly.pdbx_seq_one_letter_code
_entity_poly.pdbx_strand_id
1 'polypeptide(L)'
;DFRMQGFRDYITEKAPGLTMTDTEYNGNDSADSQSDAEATISAHGKDLIGIYAGNNVTCDGVCNALRAADMKEGVVSVGVDSDDVEIAALRDGYLSAIIVQDAFTQGYRCMENAILTLHDGKNPETSKQVNIPPVIVTAENIDSEEIQFMMSPYVK
;
A
#
# COMPACT_ATOMS: atom_id res chain seq x y z
N ASP A 1 -12.11 -7.94 4.77
CA ASP A 1 -11.04 -7.06 4.32
C ASP A 1 -10.68 -7.36 2.86
N PHE A 2 -11.18 -6.51 1.93
CA PHE A 2 -11.05 -6.74 0.48
C PHE A 2 -9.62 -6.66 -0.04
N ARG A 3 -8.74 -5.88 0.59
CA ARG A 3 -7.32 -5.81 0.17
C ARG A 3 -6.62 -7.15 0.39
N MET A 4 -6.79 -7.71 1.58
CA MET A 4 -6.22 -9.02 1.92
C MET A 4 -6.85 -10.15 1.09
N GLN A 5 -8.14 -10.09 0.84
CA GLN A 5 -8.81 -11.06 -0.02
C GLN A 5 -8.23 -11.04 -1.43
N GLY A 6 -8.13 -9.84 -2.03
CA GLY A 6 -7.56 -9.69 -3.38
C GLY A 6 -6.12 -10.19 -3.47
N PHE A 7 -5.28 -9.91 -2.46
CA PHE A 7 -3.93 -10.44 -2.38
C PHE A 7 -3.92 -11.98 -2.35
N ARG A 8 -4.72 -12.59 -1.47
CA ARG A 8 -4.79 -14.05 -1.33
C ARG A 8 -5.31 -14.73 -2.59
N ASP A 9 -6.37 -14.18 -3.19
CA ASP A 9 -6.95 -14.71 -4.42
C ASP A 9 -5.95 -14.68 -5.56
N TYR A 10 -5.21 -13.57 -5.72
CA TYR A 10 -4.21 -13.43 -6.78
C TYR A 10 -3.05 -14.43 -6.60
N ILE A 11 -2.49 -14.54 -5.39
CA ILE A 11 -1.42 -15.51 -5.12
C ILE A 11 -1.91 -16.95 -5.35
N THR A 12 -3.10 -17.28 -4.88
CA THR A 12 -3.68 -18.62 -5.07
C THR A 12 -3.84 -18.96 -6.55
N GLU A 13 -4.27 -17.98 -7.37
CA GLU A 13 -4.48 -18.18 -8.80
C GLU A 13 -3.16 -18.22 -9.59
N LYS A 14 -2.26 -17.27 -9.34
CA LYS A 14 -1.08 -17.03 -10.18
C LYS A 14 0.19 -17.69 -9.69
N ALA A 15 0.26 -18.02 -8.41
CA ALA A 15 1.43 -18.63 -7.79
C ALA A 15 1.05 -19.76 -6.81
N PRO A 16 0.32 -20.79 -7.26
CA PRO A 16 -0.23 -21.84 -6.38
C PRO A 16 0.83 -22.68 -5.66
N GLY A 17 2.10 -22.53 -6.01
CA GLY A 17 3.23 -23.18 -5.32
C GLY A 17 3.71 -22.42 -4.09
N LEU A 18 3.21 -21.20 -3.83
CA LEU A 18 3.57 -20.41 -2.67
C LEU A 18 2.67 -20.76 -1.47
N THR A 19 3.29 -20.85 -0.30
CA THR A 19 2.56 -20.99 0.96
C THR A 19 2.36 -19.61 1.58
N MET A 20 1.12 -19.26 1.91
CA MET A 20 0.80 -18.04 2.62
C MET A 20 0.58 -18.32 4.10
N THR A 21 1.14 -17.47 4.95
CA THR A 21 0.84 -17.49 6.39
C THR A 21 -0.59 -17.00 6.66
N ASP A 22 -1.06 -17.14 7.87
CA ASP A 22 -2.26 -16.45 8.33
C ASP A 22 -2.04 -14.95 8.31
N THR A 23 -3.13 -14.20 8.22
CA THR A 23 -3.09 -12.73 8.27
C THR A 23 -3.03 -12.28 9.72
N GLU A 24 -2.01 -11.50 10.06
CA GLU A 24 -1.92 -10.85 11.37
C GLU A 24 -2.76 -9.56 11.39
N TYR A 25 -3.46 -9.35 12.48
CA TYR A 25 -4.31 -8.17 12.72
C TYR A 25 -3.85 -7.44 13.99
N ASN A 26 -3.08 -6.40 13.81
CA ASN A 26 -2.39 -5.65 14.88
C ASN A 26 -3.12 -4.38 15.33
N GLY A 27 -4.44 -4.32 15.15
CA GLY A 27 -5.27 -3.22 15.66
C GLY A 27 -4.92 -1.82 15.14
N ASN A 28 -4.19 -1.73 14.01
CA ASN A 28 -3.66 -0.49 13.45
C ASN A 28 -2.62 0.17 14.38
N ASP A 29 -1.74 -0.64 14.97
CA ASP A 29 -0.61 -0.20 15.80
C ASP A 29 0.70 -0.58 15.10
N SER A 30 1.61 0.40 14.93
CA SER A 30 2.87 0.17 14.21
C SER A 30 3.89 -0.64 15.03
N ALA A 31 3.86 -0.55 16.35
CA ALA A 31 4.76 -1.32 17.20
C ALA A 31 4.35 -2.79 17.25
N ASP A 32 3.05 -3.07 17.33
CA ASP A 32 2.51 -4.43 17.23
C ASP A 32 2.81 -5.01 15.83
N SER A 33 2.61 -4.21 14.78
CA SER A 33 2.94 -4.59 13.40
C SER A 33 4.43 -4.90 13.22
N GLN A 34 5.32 -4.11 13.82
CA GLN A 34 6.75 -4.38 13.81
C GLN A 34 7.06 -5.71 14.50
N SER A 35 6.47 -5.95 15.67
CA SER A 35 6.67 -7.19 16.43
C SER A 35 6.21 -8.43 15.65
N ASP A 36 5.05 -8.35 14.98
CA ASP A 36 4.50 -9.41 14.14
C ASP A 36 5.42 -9.68 12.93
N ALA A 37 5.91 -8.62 12.29
CA ALA A 37 6.84 -8.74 11.16
C ALA A 37 8.19 -9.34 11.60
N GLU A 38 8.75 -8.93 12.73
CA GLU A 38 9.98 -9.50 13.29
C GLU A 38 9.81 -10.99 13.64
N ALA A 39 8.66 -11.36 14.21
CA ALA A 39 8.34 -12.76 14.50
C ALA A 39 8.23 -13.58 13.19
N THR A 40 7.58 -13.05 12.17
CA THR A 40 7.45 -13.67 10.85
C THR A 40 8.82 -13.87 10.19
N ILE A 41 9.66 -12.83 10.20
CA ILE A 41 11.04 -12.89 9.67
C ILE A 41 11.85 -13.95 10.43
N SER A 42 11.75 -13.96 11.75
CA SER A 42 12.46 -14.94 12.57
C SER A 42 12.00 -16.38 12.34
N ALA A 43 10.70 -16.59 12.15
CA ALA A 43 10.12 -17.92 11.95
C ALA A 43 10.43 -18.51 10.57
N HIS A 44 10.47 -17.70 9.53
CA HIS A 44 10.60 -18.16 8.16
C HIS A 44 12.00 -17.95 7.55
N GLY A 45 12.77 -16.99 8.05
CA GLY A 45 14.14 -16.73 7.64
C GLY A 45 14.29 -16.64 6.11
N LYS A 46 15.09 -17.51 5.51
CA LYS A 46 15.35 -17.54 4.06
C LYS A 46 14.19 -18.05 3.20
N ASP A 47 13.20 -18.68 3.82
CA ASP A 47 12.01 -19.17 3.11
C ASP A 47 10.95 -18.07 2.94
N LEU A 48 11.12 -16.94 3.63
CA LEU A 48 10.30 -15.77 3.46
C LEU A 48 10.66 -15.04 2.17
N ILE A 49 9.76 -15.07 1.19
CA ILE A 49 9.96 -14.46 -0.13
C ILE A 49 9.12 -13.23 -0.38
N GLY A 50 8.15 -12.94 0.46
CA GLY A 50 7.32 -11.76 0.33
C GLY A 50 6.57 -11.37 1.59
N ILE A 51 6.33 -10.06 1.77
CA ILE A 51 5.50 -9.47 2.81
C ILE A 51 4.56 -8.45 2.17
N TYR A 52 3.29 -8.50 2.54
CA TYR A 52 2.28 -7.52 2.16
C TYR A 52 1.71 -6.81 3.38
N ALA A 53 1.84 -5.50 3.45
CA ALA A 53 1.25 -4.64 4.47
C ALA A 53 0.01 -3.94 3.92
N GLY A 54 -1.16 -4.18 4.52
CA GLY A 54 -2.46 -3.78 3.98
C GLY A 54 -2.87 -2.31 4.21
N ASN A 55 -2.11 -1.53 4.99
CA ASN A 55 -2.30 -0.10 5.23
C ASN A 55 -0.98 0.54 5.69
N ASN A 56 -0.95 1.89 5.77
CA ASN A 56 0.26 2.65 6.13
C ASN A 56 0.82 2.29 7.51
N VAL A 57 0.01 2.26 8.55
CA VAL A 57 0.47 1.99 9.93
C VAL A 57 1.09 0.61 10.06
N THR A 58 0.47 -0.40 9.41
CA THR A 58 1.05 -1.75 9.32
C THR A 58 2.34 -1.74 8.50
N CYS A 59 2.38 -0.95 7.41
CA CYS A 59 3.57 -0.84 6.58
C CYS A 59 4.74 -0.20 7.31
N ASP A 60 4.51 0.81 8.15
CA ASP A 60 5.54 1.41 9.01
C ASP A 60 6.22 0.38 9.89
N GLY A 61 5.44 -0.47 10.54
CA GLY A 61 5.96 -1.57 11.36
C GLY A 61 6.78 -2.56 10.54
N VAL A 62 6.28 -2.97 9.38
CA VAL A 62 7.01 -3.85 8.44
C VAL A 62 8.32 -3.21 7.98
N CYS A 63 8.31 -1.92 7.64
CA CYS A 63 9.51 -1.18 7.24
C CYS A 63 10.58 -1.18 8.35
N ASN A 64 10.16 -0.95 9.60
CA ASN A 64 11.06 -0.99 10.75
C ASN A 64 11.65 -2.38 10.97
N ALA A 65 10.84 -3.43 10.88
CA ALA A 65 11.30 -4.81 11.00
C ALA A 65 12.30 -5.20 9.90
N LEU A 66 12.01 -4.84 8.64
CA LEU A 66 12.91 -5.09 7.50
C LEU A 66 14.24 -4.37 7.66
N ARG A 67 14.22 -3.11 8.15
CA ARG A 67 15.45 -2.36 8.47
C ARG A 67 16.24 -3.01 9.60
N ALA A 68 15.57 -3.41 10.67
CA ALA A 68 16.22 -4.07 11.80
C ALA A 68 16.90 -5.39 11.42
N ALA A 69 16.30 -6.11 10.48
CA ALA A 69 16.83 -7.37 9.95
C ALA A 69 17.79 -7.19 8.75
N ASP A 70 18.00 -5.94 8.27
CA ASP A 70 18.75 -5.61 7.06
C ASP A 70 18.32 -6.40 5.81
N MET A 71 17.00 -6.61 5.67
CA MET A 71 16.40 -7.40 4.59
C MET A 71 16.01 -6.53 3.41
N LYS A 72 16.97 -6.20 2.55
CA LYS A 72 16.75 -5.48 1.29
C LYS A 72 16.57 -6.39 0.09
N GLU A 73 17.20 -7.55 0.13
CA GLU A 73 17.21 -8.51 -0.98
C GLU A 73 16.55 -9.82 -0.58
N GLY A 74 16.01 -10.53 -1.55
CA GLY A 74 15.41 -11.84 -1.37
C GLY A 74 13.97 -11.85 -0.87
N VAL A 75 13.42 -10.69 -0.46
CA VAL A 75 12.03 -10.53 -0.03
C VAL A 75 11.35 -9.43 -0.83
N VAL A 76 10.25 -9.77 -1.48
CA VAL A 76 9.38 -8.78 -2.15
C VAL A 76 8.44 -8.18 -1.13
N SER A 77 8.64 -6.93 -0.76
CA SER A 77 7.84 -6.23 0.23
C SER A 77 6.98 -5.15 -0.41
N VAL A 78 5.67 -5.19 -0.13
CA VAL A 78 4.71 -4.26 -0.71
C VAL A 78 3.87 -3.63 0.39
N GLY A 79 3.82 -2.28 0.40
CA GLY A 79 3.02 -1.48 1.29
C GLY A 79 1.83 -0.81 0.61
N VAL A 80 1.04 -0.10 1.39
CA VAL A 80 -0.11 0.69 0.93
C VAL A 80 -0.04 2.07 1.56
N ASP A 81 -0.27 3.09 0.77
CA ASP A 81 -0.15 4.52 1.02
C ASP A 81 1.27 5.07 0.80
N SER A 82 1.61 6.26 1.32
CA SER A 82 2.85 6.96 0.96
C SER A 82 3.28 7.98 2.01
N ASP A 83 3.40 7.55 3.26
CA ASP A 83 3.98 8.42 4.28
C ASP A 83 5.52 8.46 4.22
N ASP A 84 6.12 9.27 5.08
CA ASP A 84 7.57 9.50 5.06
C ASP A 84 8.36 8.22 5.34
N VAL A 85 7.84 7.31 6.17
CA VAL A 85 8.51 6.05 6.54
C VAL A 85 8.54 5.10 5.35
N GLU A 86 7.40 4.96 4.66
CA GLU A 86 7.24 4.13 3.46
C GLU A 86 8.08 4.66 2.30
N ILE A 87 8.03 5.98 2.04
CA ILE A 87 8.84 6.64 0.99
C ILE A 87 10.33 6.43 1.25
N ALA A 88 10.78 6.61 2.49
CA ALA A 88 12.17 6.38 2.84
C ALA A 88 12.55 4.89 2.69
N ALA A 89 11.68 3.96 3.10
CA ALA A 89 11.93 2.53 2.96
C ALA A 89 12.00 2.09 1.50
N LEU A 90 11.14 2.66 0.64
CA LEU A 90 11.18 2.42 -0.82
C LEU A 90 12.50 2.92 -1.44
N ARG A 91 12.93 4.15 -1.10
CA ARG A 91 14.19 4.72 -1.60
C ARG A 91 15.42 3.97 -1.10
N ASP A 92 15.39 3.48 0.13
CA ASP A 92 16.47 2.71 0.75
C ASP A 92 16.50 1.24 0.27
N GLY A 93 15.47 0.77 -0.45
CA GLY A 93 15.37 -0.58 -1.01
C GLY A 93 14.84 -1.63 -0.02
N TYR A 94 14.20 -1.22 1.08
CA TYR A 94 13.50 -2.13 1.99
C TYR A 94 12.08 -2.46 1.53
N LEU A 95 11.44 -1.56 0.78
CA LEU A 95 10.20 -1.84 0.07
C LEU A 95 10.47 -2.00 -1.43
N SER A 96 9.80 -2.96 -2.04
CA SER A 96 9.83 -3.18 -3.49
C SER A 96 8.86 -2.26 -4.22
N ALA A 97 7.70 -2.01 -3.60
CA ALA A 97 6.67 -1.13 -4.12
C ALA A 97 5.74 -0.63 -3.01
N ILE A 98 5.06 0.47 -3.26
CA ILE A 98 3.90 0.94 -2.51
C ILE A 98 2.70 1.14 -3.43
N ILE A 99 1.51 0.91 -2.91
CA ILE A 99 0.24 1.11 -3.62
C ILE A 99 -0.36 2.41 -3.13
N VAL A 100 -0.25 3.47 -3.94
CA VAL A 100 -0.70 4.82 -3.58
C VAL A 100 -2.09 5.08 -4.10
N GLN A 101 -2.98 5.58 -3.24
CA GLN A 101 -4.31 6.01 -3.60
C GLN A 101 -4.26 7.46 -4.09
N ASP A 102 -4.93 7.76 -5.21
CA ASP A 102 -5.08 9.13 -5.70
C ASP A 102 -6.12 9.90 -4.86
N ALA A 103 -5.72 10.30 -3.67
CA ALA A 103 -6.57 11.01 -2.72
C ALA A 103 -7.03 12.37 -3.24
N PHE A 104 -6.20 13.05 -4.06
CA PHE A 104 -6.58 14.32 -4.69
C PHE A 104 -7.77 14.13 -5.63
N THR A 105 -7.67 13.20 -6.57
CA THR A 105 -8.75 12.92 -7.52
C THR A 105 -10.00 12.41 -6.80
N GLN A 106 -9.87 11.62 -5.75
CA GLN A 106 -11.00 11.16 -4.93
C GLN A 106 -11.76 12.36 -4.34
N GLY A 107 -11.06 13.29 -3.69
CA GLY A 107 -11.66 14.50 -3.11
C GLY A 107 -12.26 15.41 -4.18
N TYR A 108 -11.54 15.65 -5.28
CA TYR A 108 -12.00 16.49 -6.39
C TYR A 108 -13.30 15.95 -7.00
N ARG A 109 -13.34 14.66 -7.37
CA ARG A 109 -14.52 14.03 -7.98
C ARG A 109 -15.70 13.97 -7.01
N CYS A 110 -15.45 13.77 -5.73
CA CYS A 110 -16.49 13.82 -4.72
C CYS A 110 -17.18 15.20 -4.69
N MET A 111 -16.42 16.30 -4.64
CA MET A 111 -16.95 17.65 -4.62
C MET A 111 -17.59 18.06 -5.96
N GLU A 112 -16.98 17.71 -7.09
CA GLU A 112 -17.54 17.92 -8.41
C GLU A 112 -18.94 17.32 -8.53
N ASN A 113 -19.07 16.02 -8.18
CA ASN A 113 -20.35 15.34 -8.21
C ASN A 113 -21.39 15.95 -7.26
N ALA A 114 -20.97 16.36 -6.06
CA ALA A 114 -21.86 17.02 -5.11
C ALA A 114 -22.40 18.34 -5.66
N ILE A 115 -21.52 19.19 -6.23
CA ILE A 115 -21.90 20.50 -6.80
C ILE A 115 -22.85 20.31 -7.99
N LEU A 116 -22.53 19.42 -8.91
CA LEU A 116 -23.37 19.15 -10.08
C LEU A 116 -24.73 18.57 -9.70
N THR A 117 -24.78 17.72 -8.68
CA THR A 117 -26.05 17.20 -8.16
C THR A 117 -26.91 18.29 -7.55
N LEU A 118 -26.32 19.20 -6.77
CA LEU A 118 -27.03 20.31 -6.15
C LEU A 118 -27.51 21.36 -7.17
N HIS A 119 -26.71 21.65 -8.18
CA HIS A 119 -26.99 22.68 -9.17
C HIS A 119 -28.00 22.20 -10.23
N ASP A 120 -27.79 21.01 -10.78
CA ASP A 120 -28.53 20.51 -11.95
C ASP A 120 -29.55 19.43 -11.59
N GLY A 121 -29.60 19.00 -10.34
CA GLY A 121 -30.47 17.90 -9.88
C GLY A 121 -30.09 16.54 -10.50
N LYS A 122 -28.95 16.46 -11.17
CA LYS A 122 -28.47 15.26 -11.84
C LYS A 122 -27.04 14.97 -11.44
N ASN A 123 -26.79 13.77 -10.94
CA ASN A 123 -25.42 13.30 -10.84
C ASN A 123 -24.91 12.94 -12.25
N PRO A 124 -23.83 13.58 -12.75
CA PRO A 124 -23.29 13.30 -14.08
C PRO A 124 -22.71 11.88 -14.18
N GLU A 125 -22.31 11.32 -13.05
CA GLU A 125 -21.90 9.93 -12.97
C GLU A 125 -23.15 9.04 -12.86
N THR A 126 -23.45 8.28 -13.90
CA THR A 126 -24.62 7.40 -13.96
C THR A 126 -24.48 6.18 -13.05
N SER A 127 -23.29 5.88 -12.55
CA SER A 127 -23.04 4.81 -11.60
C SER A 127 -23.00 5.36 -10.16
N LYS A 128 -23.51 4.55 -9.22
CA LYS A 128 -23.42 4.86 -7.79
C LYS A 128 -21.99 4.73 -7.23
N GLN A 129 -21.07 4.26 -8.05
CA GLN A 129 -19.69 3.99 -7.67
C GLN A 129 -18.76 4.52 -8.76
N VAL A 130 -17.84 5.39 -8.37
CA VAL A 130 -16.75 5.90 -9.20
C VAL A 130 -15.47 5.23 -8.75
N ASN A 131 -14.84 4.45 -9.62
CA ASN A 131 -13.58 3.81 -9.33
C ASN A 131 -12.43 4.73 -9.74
N ILE A 132 -11.57 5.05 -8.78
CA ILE A 132 -10.31 5.74 -8.99
C ILE A 132 -9.22 4.72 -8.73
N PRO A 133 -8.50 4.26 -9.77
CA PRO A 133 -7.51 3.21 -9.60
C PRO A 133 -6.32 3.72 -8.78
N PRO A 134 -5.76 2.89 -7.89
CA PRO A 134 -4.50 3.19 -7.25
C PRO A 134 -3.35 3.08 -8.24
N VAL A 135 -2.20 3.65 -7.89
CA VAL A 135 -0.96 3.57 -8.67
C VAL A 135 0.09 2.79 -7.91
N ILE A 136 0.83 1.95 -8.63
CA ILE A 136 1.99 1.25 -8.09
C ILE A 136 3.21 2.16 -8.22
N VAL A 137 3.82 2.48 -7.08
CA VAL A 137 5.02 3.30 -6.99
C VAL A 137 6.20 2.44 -6.60
N THR A 138 7.28 2.58 -7.34
CA THR A 138 8.56 1.87 -7.16
C THR A 138 9.70 2.88 -7.11
N ALA A 139 10.91 2.43 -6.75
CA ALA A 139 12.08 3.29 -6.79
C ALA A 139 12.37 3.88 -8.18
N GLU A 140 11.87 3.26 -9.26
CA GLU A 140 12.09 3.71 -10.64
C GLU A 140 11.18 4.88 -11.03
N ASN A 141 9.94 4.95 -10.48
CA ASN A 141 8.95 5.95 -10.89
C ASN A 141 8.60 6.98 -9.81
N ILE A 142 9.07 6.78 -8.57
CA ILE A 142 8.73 7.65 -7.43
C ILE A 142 9.04 9.14 -7.69
N ASP A 143 10.06 9.44 -8.46
CA ASP A 143 10.49 10.82 -8.75
C ASP A 143 9.82 11.42 -9.99
N SER A 144 8.90 10.73 -10.64
CA SER A 144 8.13 11.31 -11.74
C SER A 144 7.18 12.41 -11.23
N GLU A 145 6.97 13.44 -12.06
CA GLU A 145 6.14 14.60 -11.70
C GLU A 145 4.70 14.17 -11.32
N GLU A 146 4.14 13.20 -12.03
CA GLU A 146 2.80 12.65 -11.77
C GLU A 146 2.71 11.99 -10.39
N ILE A 147 3.69 11.14 -10.04
CA ILE A 147 3.70 10.46 -8.76
C ILE A 147 3.95 11.45 -7.61
N GLN A 148 4.87 12.38 -7.79
CA GLN A 148 5.14 13.41 -6.79
C GLN A 148 3.92 14.28 -6.53
N PHE A 149 3.15 14.64 -7.57
CA PHE A 149 1.90 15.37 -7.41
C PHE A 149 0.85 14.56 -6.65
N MET A 150 0.73 13.25 -6.94
CA MET A 150 -0.23 12.37 -6.29
C MET A 150 0.09 12.15 -4.80
N MET A 151 1.37 11.94 -4.46
CA MET A 151 1.79 11.72 -3.07
C MET A 151 1.74 12.98 -2.22
N SER A 152 2.03 14.14 -2.80
CA SER A 152 2.11 15.39 -2.04
C SER A 152 1.83 16.61 -2.93
N PRO A 153 0.57 16.82 -3.35
CA PRO A 153 0.21 17.87 -4.32
C PRO A 153 0.50 19.31 -3.84
N TYR A 154 0.77 19.50 -2.56
CA TYR A 154 1.01 20.81 -1.95
C TYR A 154 2.44 21.05 -1.48
N VAL A 155 3.32 20.07 -1.58
CA VAL A 155 4.75 20.25 -1.31
C VAL A 155 5.40 20.75 -2.59
N LYS A 156 5.69 22.05 -2.59
CA LYS A 156 6.50 22.71 -3.63
C LYS A 156 7.94 22.78 -3.18
#